data_c98511fa5d113b50d70a620b2098bb7c
#
_entry.id   c98511fa5d113b50d70a620b2098bb7c
#
_cell.length_a   1.000
_cell.length_b   1.000
_cell.length_c   1.000
_cell.angle_alpha   90.00
_cell.angle_beta   90.00
_cell.angle_gamma   90.00
#
_symmetry.space_group_name_H-M   'P 1'
#
loop_
_entity.id
_entity.type
_entity.pdbx_description
1 polymer ?
#
loop_
_entity_poly.entity_id
_entity_poly.type
_entity_poly.pdbx_seq_one_letter_code
_entity_poly.pdbx_strand_id
1 'polypeptide(L)'
;EMATKARAAGISVIDPTTIEDLGGNRQQARKMAKQYDFFLAEIPHMGTVGRFLGVVLGPRGKMPRPVPPTLDPAMIAAGLKNTTIVRSRDKVTFHAAFGSRIQGTDELTANAMAIWTRVTSKLERGAGNIRSCYVKTSMGPSVKVDVIE
;
A
#
# COMPACT_ATOMS: atom_id res chain seq x y z
N GLU A 1 -10.74 -9.83 20.63
CA GLU A 1 -11.43 -10.72 19.65
C GLU A 1 -10.82 -10.61 18.25
N MET A 2 -10.58 -9.41 17.72
CA MET A 2 -9.92 -9.23 16.42
C MET A 2 -8.49 -9.79 16.38
N ALA A 3 -7.71 -9.58 17.42
CA ALA A 3 -6.35 -10.09 17.50
C ALA A 3 -6.29 -11.63 17.39
N THR A 4 -7.24 -12.32 18.00
CA THR A 4 -7.33 -13.78 17.93
C THR A 4 -7.69 -14.26 16.52
N LYS A 5 -8.66 -13.62 15.87
CA LYS A 5 -9.04 -13.89 14.47
C LYS A 5 -7.89 -13.60 13.50
N ALA A 6 -7.15 -12.50 13.71
CA ALA A 6 -6.01 -12.14 12.88
C ALA A 6 -4.85 -13.14 13.02
N ARG A 7 -4.55 -13.62 14.25
CA ARG A 7 -3.54 -14.67 14.48
C ARG A 7 -3.93 -15.99 13.81
N ALA A 8 -5.21 -16.37 13.88
CA ALA A 8 -5.73 -17.57 13.21
C ALA A 8 -5.61 -17.48 11.68
N ALA A 9 -5.71 -16.27 11.11
CA ALA A 9 -5.51 -16.01 9.69
C ALA A 9 -4.03 -15.83 9.28
N GLY A 10 -3.07 -16.07 10.20
CA GLY A 10 -1.63 -15.92 9.92
C GLY A 10 -1.15 -14.48 9.75
N ILE A 11 -1.92 -13.50 10.24
CA ILE A 11 -1.56 -12.09 10.21
C ILE A 11 -0.76 -11.76 11.47
N SER A 12 0.37 -11.07 11.31
CA SER A 12 1.17 -10.60 12.45
C SER A 12 0.40 -9.56 13.25
N VAL A 13 0.22 -9.81 14.54
CA VAL A 13 -0.50 -8.93 15.47
C VAL A 13 0.51 -8.25 16.38
N ILE A 14 0.35 -6.94 16.56
CA ILE A 14 1.12 -6.11 17.48
C ILE A 14 0.21 -5.71 18.62
N ASP A 15 0.60 -6.02 19.83
CA ASP A 15 -0.16 -5.70 21.02
C ASP A 15 -0.03 -4.19 21.36
N PRO A 16 -1.04 -3.57 22.01
CA PRO A 16 -1.02 -2.15 22.33
C PRO A 16 0.19 -1.69 23.16
N THR A 17 0.66 -2.52 24.09
CA THR A 17 1.87 -2.27 24.89
C THR A 17 3.12 -2.16 24.01
N THR A 18 3.26 -3.04 23.03
CA THR A 18 4.36 -3.03 22.08
C THR A 18 4.35 -1.77 21.19
N ILE A 19 3.18 -1.17 20.95
CA ILE A 19 3.07 0.08 20.17
C ILE A 19 3.74 1.24 20.91
N GLU A 20 3.59 1.32 22.23
CA GLU A 20 4.22 2.35 23.06
C GLU A 20 5.75 2.17 23.08
N ASP A 21 6.24 0.94 23.24
CA ASP A 21 7.66 0.59 23.20
C ASP A 21 8.28 0.93 21.82
N LEU A 22 7.59 0.60 20.74
CA LEU A 22 8.01 0.96 19.38
C LEU A 22 8.01 2.48 19.14
N GLY A 23 7.13 3.22 19.80
CA GLY A 23 7.10 4.68 19.78
C GLY A 23 8.38 5.28 20.39
N GLY A 24 8.90 4.67 21.46
CA GLY A 24 10.18 5.02 22.08
C GLY A 24 11.39 4.65 21.22
N ASN A 25 11.30 3.54 20.48
CA ASN A 25 12.42 3.03 19.67
C ASN A 25 12.17 3.22 18.15
N ARG A 26 12.55 4.38 17.64
CA ARG A 26 12.39 4.75 16.21
C ARG A 26 13.10 3.79 15.25
N GLN A 27 14.17 3.12 15.67
CA GLN A 27 14.87 2.19 14.79
C GLN A 27 14.06 0.90 14.57
N GLN A 28 13.49 0.36 15.64
CA GLN A 28 12.62 -0.83 15.55
C GLN A 28 11.34 -0.51 14.76
N ALA A 29 10.72 0.64 15.02
CA ALA A 29 9.55 1.10 14.26
C ALA A 29 9.85 1.23 12.75
N ARG A 30 11.06 1.72 12.39
CA ARG A 30 11.49 1.80 10.98
C ARG A 30 11.73 0.43 10.35
N LYS A 31 12.29 -0.54 11.10
CA LYS A 31 12.47 -1.92 10.63
C LYS A 31 11.11 -2.57 10.36
N MET A 32 10.19 -2.47 11.30
CA MET A 32 8.82 -2.94 11.15
C MET A 32 8.11 -2.30 9.94
N ALA A 33 8.21 -0.99 9.79
CA ALA A 33 7.61 -0.27 8.66
C ALA A 33 8.21 -0.65 7.29
N LYS A 34 9.42 -1.21 7.25
CA LYS A 34 10.02 -1.77 6.02
C LYS A 34 9.57 -3.20 5.75
N GLN A 35 9.27 -3.96 6.80
CA GLN A 35 8.92 -5.38 6.70
C GLN A 35 7.48 -5.58 6.19
N TYR A 36 6.57 -4.68 6.57
CA TYR A 36 5.16 -4.79 6.20
C TYR A 36 4.73 -3.64 5.29
N ASP A 37 3.90 -3.94 4.30
CA ASP A 37 3.39 -2.94 3.35
C ASP A 37 2.09 -2.30 3.82
N PHE A 38 1.24 -3.04 4.48
CA PHE A 38 -0.05 -2.56 4.98
C PHE A 38 -0.18 -2.80 6.48
N PHE A 39 -0.86 -1.88 7.13
CA PHE A 39 -1.21 -1.95 8.53
C PHE A 39 -2.71 -1.79 8.69
N LEU A 40 -3.28 -2.57 9.60
CA LEU A 40 -4.67 -2.50 10.02
C LEU A 40 -4.69 -2.16 11.50
N ALA A 41 -5.62 -1.34 11.93
CA ALA A 41 -5.80 -1.06 13.35
C ALA A 41 -7.29 -0.93 13.66
N GLU A 42 -7.66 -1.39 14.84
CA GLU A 42 -8.99 -1.15 15.38
C GLU A 42 -9.21 0.34 15.62
N ILE A 43 -10.43 0.82 15.39
CA ILE A 43 -10.79 2.23 15.52
C ILE A 43 -10.36 2.83 16.89
N PRO A 44 -10.57 2.17 18.04
CA PRO A 44 -10.14 2.70 19.34
C PRO A 44 -8.63 2.92 19.45
N HIS A 45 -7.82 2.08 18.79
CA HIS A 45 -6.37 2.13 18.86
C HIS A 45 -5.72 3.07 17.82
N MET A 46 -6.50 3.63 16.90
CA MET A 46 -5.98 4.54 15.86
C MET A 46 -5.32 5.79 16.44
N GLY A 47 -5.86 6.35 17.54
CA GLY A 47 -5.27 7.50 18.21
C GLY A 47 -3.88 7.19 18.79
N THR A 48 -3.74 6.05 19.45
CA THR A 48 -2.48 5.56 20.03
C THR A 48 -1.44 5.32 18.91
N VAL A 49 -1.82 4.62 17.85
CA VAL A 49 -0.94 4.38 16.70
C VAL A 49 -0.52 5.68 16.03
N GLY A 50 -1.44 6.61 15.85
CA GLY A 50 -1.16 7.93 15.28
C GLY A 50 -0.15 8.71 16.11
N ARG A 51 -0.27 8.69 17.42
CA ARG A 51 0.62 9.41 18.36
C ARG A 51 2.03 8.81 18.39
N PHE A 52 2.17 7.50 18.51
CA PHE A 52 3.47 6.84 18.70
C PHE A 52 4.16 6.48 17.37
N LEU A 53 3.42 5.98 16.39
CA LEU A 53 3.98 5.50 15.12
C LEU A 53 3.74 6.43 13.94
N GLY A 54 2.92 7.46 14.08
CA GLY A 54 2.57 8.41 13.02
C GLY A 54 3.78 9.07 12.37
N VAL A 55 4.79 9.44 13.17
CA VAL A 55 6.04 10.04 12.69
C VAL A 55 6.84 9.09 11.77
N VAL A 56 6.69 7.78 11.96
CA VAL A 56 7.41 6.75 11.17
C VAL A 56 6.57 6.29 9.97
N LEU A 57 5.28 6.04 10.18
CA LEU A 57 4.36 5.49 9.18
C LEU A 57 3.80 6.56 8.23
N GLY A 58 3.53 7.77 8.73
CA GLY A 58 2.95 8.87 7.96
C GLY A 58 3.77 9.25 6.72
N PRO A 59 5.06 9.60 6.85
CA PRO A 59 5.91 9.94 5.70
C PRO A 59 6.03 8.80 4.67
N ARG A 60 5.90 7.53 5.12
CA ARG A 60 5.93 6.36 4.25
C ARG A 60 4.59 6.08 3.57
N GLY A 61 3.51 6.71 4.02
CA GLY A 61 2.17 6.45 3.53
C GLY A 61 1.60 5.11 3.94
N LYS A 62 2.14 4.56 5.03
CA LYS A 62 1.75 3.27 5.60
C LYS A 62 0.90 3.43 6.86
N MET A 63 0.13 4.53 6.96
CA MET A 63 -0.81 4.70 8.08
C MET A 63 -1.81 3.55 8.09
N PRO A 64 -2.14 3.01 9.27
CA PRO A 64 -3.09 1.91 9.37
C PRO A 64 -4.46 2.29 8.82
N ARG A 65 -5.12 1.32 8.21
CA ARG A 65 -6.53 1.44 7.85
C ARG A 65 -7.40 1.08 9.04
N PRO A 66 -8.40 1.90 9.38
CA PRO A 66 -9.32 1.59 10.46
C PRO A 66 -10.18 0.37 10.07
N VAL A 67 -10.28 -0.57 10.99
CA VAL A 67 -11.11 -1.77 10.82
C VAL A 67 -12.16 -1.76 11.92
N PRO A 68 -13.45 -1.79 11.56
CA PRO A 68 -14.52 -1.98 12.55
C PRO A 68 -14.49 -3.42 13.08
N PRO A 69 -14.89 -3.63 14.35
CA PRO A 69 -14.81 -4.94 15.01
C PRO A 69 -15.70 -6.03 14.37
N THR A 70 -16.65 -5.60 13.55
CA THR A 70 -17.58 -6.50 12.84
C THR A 70 -17.00 -7.17 11.61
N LEU A 71 -15.92 -6.62 11.03
CA LEU A 71 -15.30 -7.15 9.81
C LEU A 71 -14.17 -8.12 10.12
N ASP A 72 -14.10 -9.21 9.36
CA ASP A 72 -13.01 -10.17 9.50
C ASP A 72 -11.70 -9.61 8.90
N PRO A 73 -10.63 -9.58 9.71
CA PRO A 73 -9.33 -9.07 9.25
C PRO A 73 -8.73 -9.89 8.11
N ALA A 74 -9.09 -11.17 8.01
CA ALA A 74 -8.65 -12.06 6.94
C ALA A 74 -9.16 -11.62 5.56
N MET A 75 -10.42 -11.24 5.45
CA MET A 75 -11.00 -10.75 4.19
C MET A 75 -10.34 -9.45 3.73
N ILE A 76 -10.10 -8.54 4.67
CA ILE A 76 -9.44 -7.27 4.36
C ILE A 76 -8.01 -7.52 3.91
N ALA A 77 -7.27 -8.39 4.60
CA ALA A 77 -5.90 -8.74 4.25
C ALA A 77 -5.80 -9.41 2.87
N ALA A 78 -6.75 -10.29 2.53
CA ALA A 78 -6.81 -10.89 1.20
C ALA A 78 -7.02 -9.85 0.09
N GLY A 79 -7.91 -8.88 0.32
CA GLY A 79 -8.10 -7.75 -0.60
C GLY A 79 -6.86 -6.85 -0.73
N LEU A 80 -6.12 -6.66 0.37
CA LEU A 80 -4.90 -5.85 0.36
C LEU A 80 -3.73 -6.50 -0.39
N LYS A 81 -3.65 -7.83 -0.43
CA LYS A 81 -2.60 -8.55 -1.19
C LYS A 81 -2.62 -8.19 -2.67
N ASN A 82 -3.80 -7.91 -3.22
CA ASN A 82 -3.99 -7.56 -4.62
C ASN A 82 -4.10 -6.04 -4.84
N THR A 83 -3.61 -5.23 -3.89
CA THR A 83 -3.74 -3.77 -3.97
C THR A 83 -2.37 -3.12 -4.12
N THR A 84 -2.23 -2.26 -5.12
CA THR A 84 -1.06 -1.40 -5.31
C THR A 84 -1.39 0.04 -4.92
N ILE A 85 -0.47 0.71 -4.22
CA ILE A 85 -0.61 2.12 -3.84
C ILE A 85 0.17 2.99 -4.80
N VAL A 86 -0.52 3.89 -5.49
CA VAL A 86 0.07 4.90 -6.35
C VAL A 86 0.08 6.24 -5.62
N ARG A 87 1.24 6.88 -5.51
CA ARG A 87 1.40 8.20 -4.87
C ARG A 87 2.37 9.06 -5.65
N SER A 88 1.97 10.27 -5.99
CA SER A 88 2.84 11.26 -6.60
C SER A 88 3.46 12.23 -5.57
N ARG A 89 2.78 12.46 -4.42
CA ARG A 89 3.11 13.53 -3.46
C ARG A 89 3.28 14.87 -4.20
N ASP A 90 4.40 15.56 -3.94
CA ASP A 90 4.75 16.83 -4.58
C ASP A 90 5.55 16.65 -5.89
N LYS A 91 5.68 15.39 -6.36
CA LYS A 91 6.43 15.08 -7.59
C LYS A 91 5.49 14.95 -8.77
N VAL A 92 5.95 15.40 -9.92
CA VAL A 92 5.25 15.27 -11.20
C VAL A 92 5.24 13.81 -11.69
N THR A 93 6.18 12.99 -11.23
CA THR A 93 6.32 11.59 -11.63
C THR A 93 5.98 10.64 -10.49
N PHE A 94 5.38 9.52 -10.81
CA PHE A 94 5.12 8.43 -9.88
C PHE A 94 5.47 7.08 -10.49
N HIS A 95 5.66 6.10 -9.66
CA HIS A 95 5.95 4.73 -10.03
C HIS A 95 4.96 3.79 -9.34
N ALA A 96 4.51 2.78 -10.05
CA ALA A 96 3.64 1.74 -9.53
C ALA A 96 4.15 0.36 -9.96
N ALA A 97 4.16 -0.59 -9.06
CA ALA A 97 4.37 -1.98 -9.42
C ALA A 97 3.02 -2.58 -9.85
N PHE A 98 2.97 -3.23 -11.00
CA PHE A 98 1.74 -3.81 -11.53
C PHE A 98 1.82 -5.34 -11.70
N GLY A 99 2.99 -5.92 -11.46
CA GLY A 99 3.13 -7.35 -11.51
C GLY A 99 4.55 -7.85 -11.31
N SER A 100 4.71 -9.16 -11.43
CA SER A 100 5.97 -9.88 -11.33
C SER A 100 6.28 -10.59 -12.64
N ARG A 101 7.56 -10.86 -12.92
CA ARG A 101 8.03 -11.59 -14.10
C ARG A 101 7.44 -13.01 -14.24
N ILE A 102 6.92 -13.55 -13.16
CA ILE A 102 6.33 -14.91 -13.12
C ILE A 102 4.92 -14.92 -13.75
N GLN A 103 4.24 -13.78 -13.75
CA GLN A 103 2.88 -13.63 -14.27
C GLN A 103 2.85 -13.64 -15.79
N GLY A 104 1.75 -14.12 -16.36
CA GLY A 104 1.51 -14.10 -17.79
C GLY A 104 1.35 -12.69 -18.37
N THR A 105 1.60 -12.52 -19.65
CA THR A 105 1.48 -11.22 -20.34
C THR A 105 0.08 -10.66 -20.27
N ASP A 106 -0.95 -11.49 -20.37
CA ASP A 106 -2.36 -11.07 -20.33
C ASP A 106 -2.75 -10.53 -18.96
N GLU A 107 -2.31 -11.19 -17.88
CA GLU A 107 -2.50 -10.72 -16.52
C GLU A 107 -1.80 -9.39 -16.26
N LEU A 108 -0.55 -9.25 -16.73
CA LEU A 108 0.22 -8.02 -16.62
C LEU A 108 -0.45 -6.88 -17.38
N THR A 109 -0.98 -7.16 -18.56
CA THR A 109 -1.71 -6.16 -19.36
C THR A 109 -2.99 -5.73 -18.65
N ALA A 110 -3.77 -6.67 -18.13
CA ALA A 110 -4.99 -6.38 -17.37
C ALA A 110 -4.68 -5.53 -16.13
N ASN A 111 -3.63 -5.86 -15.37
CA ASN A 111 -3.20 -5.09 -14.21
C ASN A 111 -2.74 -3.67 -14.58
N ALA A 112 -1.97 -3.54 -15.66
CA ALA A 112 -1.52 -2.23 -16.15
C ALA A 112 -2.71 -1.36 -16.57
N MET A 113 -3.67 -1.93 -17.31
CA MET A 113 -4.90 -1.24 -17.71
C MET A 113 -5.77 -0.84 -16.53
N ALA A 114 -5.88 -1.68 -15.50
CA ALA A 114 -6.61 -1.35 -14.28
C ALA A 114 -6.00 -0.14 -13.55
N ILE A 115 -4.66 -0.10 -13.43
CA ILE A 115 -3.94 1.05 -12.86
C ILE A 115 -4.16 2.29 -13.73
N TRP A 116 -4.00 2.14 -15.05
CA TRP A 116 -4.19 3.23 -16.00
C TRP A 116 -5.57 3.87 -15.87
N THR A 117 -6.62 3.08 -15.98
CA THR A 117 -8.01 3.53 -15.83
C THR A 117 -8.25 4.22 -14.49
N ARG A 118 -7.66 3.68 -13.40
CA ARG A 118 -7.81 4.27 -12.08
C ARG A 118 -7.08 5.59 -11.94
N VAL A 119 -5.91 5.74 -12.54
CA VAL A 119 -5.13 6.98 -12.53
C VAL A 119 -5.83 8.04 -13.38
N THR A 120 -6.21 7.73 -14.61
CA THR A 120 -6.90 8.67 -15.51
C THR A 120 -8.23 9.16 -14.94
N SER A 121 -8.99 8.29 -14.27
CA SER A 121 -10.24 8.68 -13.61
C SER A 121 -10.07 9.64 -12.42
N LYS A 122 -8.84 9.78 -11.89
CA LYS A 122 -8.53 10.68 -10.77
C LYS A 122 -7.88 11.99 -11.22
N LEU A 123 -7.44 12.07 -12.46
CA LEU A 123 -6.83 13.26 -13.02
C LEU A 123 -7.91 14.16 -13.65
N GLU A 124 -7.81 15.46 -13.43
CA GLU A 124 -8.81 16.44 -13.91
C GLU A 124 -8.99 16.43 -15.43
N ARG A 125 -7.89 16.25 -16.18
CA ARG A 125 -7.89 16.19 -17.65
C ARG A 125 -7.69 14.76 -18.18
N GLY A 126 -7.91 13.74 -17.34
CA GLY A 126 -7.76 12.36 -17.75
C GLY A 126 -6.35 12.05 -18.31
N ALA A 127 -6.32 11.39 -19.47
CA ALA A 127 -5.08 11.04 -20.16
C ALA A 127 -4.24 12.27 -20.58
N GLY A 128 -4.86 13.43 -20.85
CA GLY A 128 -4.17 14.64 -21.24
C GLY A 128 -3.22 15.23 -20.18
N ASN A 129 -3.33 14.82 -18.92
CA ASN A 129 -2.39 15.19 -17.86
C ASN A 129 -1.13 14.34 -17.86
N ILE A 130 -1.09 13.26 -18.63
CA ILE A 130 0.04 12.32 -18.64
C ILE A 130 0.92 12.60 -19.86
N ARG A 131 2.13 13.09 -19.60
CA ARG A 131 3.09 13.43 -20.67
C ARG A 131 3.69 12.17 -21.33
N SER A 132 4.00 11.16 -20.54
CA SER A 132 4.63 9.93 -21.04
C SER A 132 4.47 8.80 -20.01
N CYS A 133 4.33 7.59 -20.52
CA CYS A 133 4.28 6.38 -19.74
C CYS A 133 5.43 5.45 -20.16
N TYR A 134 6.07 4.82 -19.17
CA TYR A 134 7.16 3.89 -19.40
C TYR A 134 6.94 2.63 -18.58
N VAL A 135 7.21 1.49 -19.21
CA VAL A 135 7.18 0.19 -18.55
C VAL A 135 8.61 -0.34 -18.49
N LYS A 136 9.00 -0.88 -17.36
CA LYS A 136 10.32 -1.51 -17.18
C LYS A 136 10.28 -2.59 -16.12
N THR A 137 11.18 -3.54 -16.20
CA THR A 137 11.52 -4.40 -15.06
C THR A 137 12.43 -3.63 -14.09
N SER A 138 12.56 -4.10 -12.84
CA SER A 138 13.33 -3.38 -11.80
C SER A 138 14.76 -3.02 -12.23
N MET A 139 15.43 -3.92 -12.98
CA MET A 139 16.82 -3.74 -13.45
C MET A 139 16.92 -3.68 -14.99
N GLY A 140 15.80 -3.66 -15.70
CA GLY A 140 15.78 -3.64 -17.17
C GLY A 140 15.69 -2.24 -17.76
N PRO A 141 15.85 -2.13 -19.09
CA PRO A 141 15.62 -0.89 -19.82
C PRO A 141 14.17 -0.44 -19.74
N SER A 142 13.96 0.86 -19.85
CA SER A 142 12.61 1.43 -19.91
C SER A 142 12.11 1.43 -21.35
N VAL A 143 10.90 0.93 -21.56
CA VAL A 143 10.21 0.97 -22.85
C VAL A 143 9.09 1.99 -22.75
N LYS A 144 9.05 2.93 -23.69
CA LYS A 144 7.95 3.90 -23.77
C LYS A 144 6.69 3.17 -24.27
N VAL A 145 5.60 3.45 -23.61
CA VAL A 145 4.28 2.94 -24.02
C VAL A 145 3.49 4.12 -24.57
N ASP A 146 3.01 3.99 -25.78
CA ASP A 146 2.10 4.97 -26.35
C ASP A 146 0.74 4.82 -25.67
N VAL A 147 0.28 5.94 -25.20
CA VAL A 147 -0.98 6.02 -24.47
C VAL A 147 -2.09 6.04 -25.49
N ILE A 148 -2.88 5.01 -25.52
CA ILE A 148 -4.09 4.97 -26.32
C ILE A 148 -5.15 5.82 -25.61
N GLU A 149 -5.63 6.83 -26.27
CA GLU A 149 -6.77 7.66 -25.85
C GLU A 149 -8.06 6.85 -25.73
#